data_42d3d45a48c7c73196ab4876851f6f5c
#
_entry.id   42d3d45a48c7c73196ab4876851f6f5c
#
_cell.length_a   1.000
_cell.length_b   1.000
_cell.length_c   1.000
_cell.angle_alpha   90.00
_cell.angle_beta   90.00
_cell.angle_gamma   90.00
#
_symmetry.space_group_name_H-M   'P 1'
#
loop_
_entity.id
_entity.type
_entity.pdbx_description
1 polymer ?
#
loop_
_entity_poly.entity_id
_entity_poly.type
_entity_poly.pdbx_seq_one_letter_code
_entity_poly.pdbx_strand_id
1 'polypeptide(L)'
;MTNDSYIVSEDFSTSRLDRWLRKHFPGLSQGEIEIALRRGNIKVNNNKVKSNYRINTNDKISISSKIRLVNFKNKNTYDKSSKDQIDNMLIYSDDELLVLNKPNGIAVQGGTKIKKHIDGLLQSSFKNIVPRLVHRLDKDTSGILLVALNRKIADYLSYSFREKKIDKYYWAITCGNFNKKRGMIDKKIKKKNSYSYYNALTEYIKYKNINNKLNFMIYKPITGRNHQIRIHSKELGIPILGDKRYGNNTFKDEKLHLHSRSIEFYHPNGKKMYFEAKLPPHMEEKWKKYKLPYDVNL
;
A
#
# COMPACT_ATOMS: atom_id res chain seq x y z
N MET A 1 -26.83 -29.80 -14.79
CA MET A 1 -25.54 -29.10 -14.66
C MET A 1 -25.48 -28.53 -13.26
N THR A 2 -24.62 -29.08 -12.41
CA THR A 2 -24.50 -28.63 -11.01
C THR A 2 -23.74 -27.34 -10.94
N ASN A 3 -24.37 -26.32 -10.38
CA ASN A 3 -23.70 -25.04 -10.06
C ASN A 3 -23.18 -25.11 -8.63
N ASP A 4 -21.92 -24.79 -8.43
CA ASP A 4 -21.39 -24.60 -7.07
C ASP A 4 -21.99 -23.35 -6.46
N SER A 5 -22.37 -23.42 -5.20
CA SER A 5 -22.98 -22.32 -4.44
C SER A 5 -22.16 -21.98 -3.20
N TYR A 6 -21.92 -20.71 -2.97
CA TYR A 6 -21.14 -20.20 -1.86
C TYR A 6 -21.95 -19.12 -1.11
N ILE A 7 -22.00 -19.22 0.20
CA ILE A 7 -22.63 -18.23 1.06
C ILE A 7 -21.59 -17.20 1.51
N VAL A 8 -21.90 -15.94 1.38
CA VAL A 8 -21.03 -14.84 1.80
C VAL A 8 -21.03 -14.74 3.33
N SER A 9 -19.86 -14.92 3.94
CA SER A 9 -19.69 -14.70 5.38
C SER A 9 -19.67 -13.20 5.74
N GLU A 10 -19.86 -12.88 7.01
CA GLU A 10 -19.85 -11.52 7.55
C GLU A 10 -18.57 -10.76 7.21
N ASP A 11 -17.43 -11.44 7.21
CA ASP A 11 -16.11 -10.88 6.84
C ASP A 11 -16.05 -10.25 5.45
N PHE A 12 -16.94 -10.64 4.56
CA PHE A 12 -16.99 -10.13 3.18
C PHE A 12 -18.18 -9.23 2.90
N SER A 13 -19.05 -8.98 3.88
CA SER A 13 -20.17 -8.05 3.71
C SER A 13 -19.66 -6.70 3.18
N THR A 14 -20.38 -6.07 2.25
CA THR A 14 -20.01 -4.83 1.53
C THR A 14 -18.72 -4.88 0.70
N SER A 15 -18.04 -6.04 0.61
CA SER A 15 -16.90 -6.23 -0.29
C SER A 15 -17.35 -6.26 -1.75
N ARG A 16 -16.47 -5.87 -2.67
CA ARG A 16 -16.76 -6.05 -4.10
C ARG A 16 -16.70 -7.53 -4.47
N LEU A 17 -17.61 -7.96 -5.34
CA LEU A 17 -17.70 -9.33 -5.81
C LEU A 17 -16.39 -9.81 -6.48
N ASP A 18 -15.77 -8.98 -7.32
CA ASP A 18 -14.49 -9.34 -7.97
C ASP A 18 -13.36 -9.59 -6.96
N ARG A 19 -13.35 -8.87 -5.84
CA ARG A 19 -12.39 -9.06 -4.76
C ARG A 19 -12.65 -10.38 -4.03
N TRP A 20 -13.93 -10.69 -3.77
CA TRP A 20 -14.35 -11.95 -3.16
C TRP A 20 -13.95 -13.13 -4.05
N LEU A 21 -14.27 -13.06 -5.36
CA LEU A 21 -13.95 -14.11 -6.32
C LEU A 21 -12.45 -14.35 -6.43
N ARG A 22 -11.61 -13.32 -6.51
CA ARG A 22 -10.15 -13.49 -6.57
C ARG A 22 -9.56 -14.06 -5.28
N LYS A 23 -10.19 -13.83 -4.14
CA LYS A 23 -9.73 -14.40 -2.88
C LYS A 23 -10.08 -15.89 -2.77
N HIS A 24 -11.26 -16.28 -3.18
CA HIS A 24 -11.72 -17.69 -3.12
C HIS A 24 -11.22 -18.50 -4.33
N PHE A 25 -10.99 -17.84 -5.46
CA PHE A 25 -10.55 -18.44 -6.72
C PHE A 25 -9.37 -17.66 -7.31
N PRO A 26 -8.19 -17.75 -6.70
CA PRO A 26 -7.02 -16.95 -7.09
C PRO A 26 -6.50 -17.24 -8.51
N GLY A 27 -6.93 -18.34 -9.12
CA GLY A 27 -6.67 -18.67 -10.53
C GLY A 27 -7.48 -17.84 -11.53
N LEU A 28 -8.56 -17.16 -11.12
CA LEU A 28 -9.36 -16.33 -12.00
C LEU A 28 -8.73 -14.96 -12.18
N SER A 29 -8.36 -14.63 -13.40
CA SER A 29 -7.96 -13.27 -13.79
C SER A 29 -9.15 -12.30 -13.79
N GLN A 30 -8.91 -11.00 -13.70
CA GLN A 30 -9.98 -9.99 -13.78
C GLN A 30 -10.78 -10.11 -15.08
N GLY A 31 -10.11 -10.39 -16.21
CA GLY A 31 -10.78 -10.55 -17.50
C GLY A 31 -11.74 -11.75 -17.52
N GLU A 32 -11.33 -12.89 -16.95
CA GLU A 32 -12.18 -14.09 -16.83
C GLU A 32 -13.38 -13.84 -15.92
N ILE A 33 -13.20 -13.13 -14.80
CA ILE A 33 -14.30 -12.72 -13.91
C ILE A 33 -15.32 -11.86 -14.67
N GLU A 34 -14.86 -10.84 -15.40
CA GLU A 34 -15.73 -9.94 -16.17
C GLU A 34 -16.51 -10.70 -17.26
N ILE A 35 -15.85 -11.61 -17.98
CA ILE A 35 -16.49 -12.45 -18.99
C ILE A 35 -17.52 -13.39 -18.35
N ALA A 36 -17.19 -14.02 -17.23
CA ALA A 36 -18.06 -14.95 -16.53
C ALA A 36 -19.33 -14.27 -15.99
N LEU A 37 -19.19 -13.08 -15.40
CA LEU A 37 -20.32 -12.27 -14.92
C LEU A 37 -21.22 -11.83 -16.07
N ARG A 38 -20.65 -11.31 -17.16
CA ARG A 38 -21.40 -10.88 -18.35
C ARG A 38 -22.17 -12.04 -18.98
N ARG A 39 -21.58 -13.22 -19.06
CA ARG A 39 -22.23 -14.42 -19.59
C ARG A 39 -23.28 -15.04 -18.62
N GLY A 40 -23.31 -14.58 -17.35
CA GLY A 40 -24.19 -15.12 -16.31
C GLY A 40 -23.75 -16.48 -15.78
N ASN A 41 -22.46 -16.82 -15.97
CA ASN A 41 -21.84 -17.99 -15.39
C ASN A 41 -21.50 -17.81 -13.91
N ILE A 42 -21.48 -16.55 -13.43
CA ILE A 42 -21.45 -16.17 -12.02
C ILE A 42 -22.66 -15.28 -11.76
N LYS A 43 -23.41 -15.60 -10.70
CA LYS A 43 -24.60 -14.85 -10.27
C LYS A 43 -24.58 -14.66 -8.77
N VAL A 44 -25.24 -13.59 -8.31
CA VAL A 44 -25.51 -13.35 -6.88
C VAL A 44 -27.02 -13.38 -6.68
N ASN A 45 -27.52 -14.23 -5.78
CA ASN A 45 -28.94 -14.43 -5.52
C ASN A 45 -29.73 -14.66 -6.82
N ASN A 46 -29.17 -15.51 -7.72
CA ASN A 46 -29.68 -15.82 -9.08
C ASN A 46 -29.66 -14.65 -10.08
N ASN A 47 -29.21 -13.46 -9.70
CA ASN A 47 -29.19 -12.29 -10.57
C ASN A 47 -27.81 -12.09 -11.23
N LYS A 48 -27.80 -11.57 -12.47
CA LYS A 48 -26.57 -11.09 -13.11
C LYS A 48 -26.18 -9.76 -12.47
N VAL A 49 -24.93 -9.65 -12.06
CA VAL A 49 -24.36 -8.45 -11.42
C VAL A 49 -23.03 -8.05 -12.08
N LYS A 50 -22.60 -6.80 -11.86
CA LYS A 50 -21.29 -6.32 -12.30
C LYS A 50 -20.20 -6.75 -11.30
N SER A 51 -18.95 -6.77 -11.73
CA SER A 51 -17.79 -7.14 -10.91
C SER A 51 -17.62 -6.27 -9.65
N ASN A 52 -18.06 -5.01 -9.72
CA ASN A 52 -18.02 -4.05 -8.61
C ASN A 52 -19.23 -4.14 -7.67
N TYR A 53 -20.17 -5.08 -7.88
CA TYR A 53 -21.31 -5.31 -7.00
C TYR A 53 -20.84 -5.51 -5.56
N ARG A 54 -21.53 -4.89 -4.61
CA ARG A 54 -21.26 -5.00 -3.18
C ARG A 54 -22.07 -6.15 -2.61
N ILE A 55 -21.40 -7.26 -2.30
CA ILE A 55 -22.01 -8.44 -1.70
C ILE A 55 -22.31 -8.19 -0.23
N ASN A 56 -23.40 -8.76 0.28
CA ASN A 56 -23.83 -8.70 1.68
C ASN A 56 -23.67 -10.07 2.35
N THR A 57 -23.66 -10.07 3.68
CA THR A 57 -23.74 -11.33 4.45
C THR A 57 -24.95 -12.13 4.00
N ASN A 58 -24.78 -13.45 3.89
CA ASN A 58 -25.78 -14.41 3.40
C ASN A 58 -26.12 -14.32 1.91
N ASP A 59 -25.52 -13.42 1.12
CA ASP A 59 -25.66 -13.49 -0.33
C ASP A 59 -25.19 -14.84 -0.84
N LYS A 60 -25.95 -15.45 -1.76
CA LYS A 60 -25.62 -16.72 -2.40
C LYS A 60 -24.95 -16.46 -3.75
N ILE A 61 -23.66 -16.78 -3.85
CA ILE A 61 -22.91 -16.70 -5.11
C ILE A 61 -22.96 -18.05 -5.79
N SER A 62 -23.55 -18.10 -6.99
CA SER A 62 -23.63 -19.32 -7.81
C SER A 62 -22.62 -19.26 -8.95
N ILE A 63 -21.83 -20.30 -9.15
CA ILE A 63 -20.78 -20.39 -10.16
C ILE A 63 -21.07 -21.64 -11.02
N SER A 64 -21.20 -21.41 -12.33
CA SER A 64 -21.45 -22.50 -13.31
C SER A 64 -20.23 -23.41 -13.45
N SER A 65 -20.47 -24.72 -13.55
CA SER A 65 -19.45 -25.76 -13.84
C SER A 65 -18.66 -25.51 -15.14
N LYS A 66 -19.17 -24.64 -16.04
CA LYS A 66 -18.47 -24.21 -17.25
C LYS A 66 -17.22 -23.35 -16.95
N ILE A 67 -17.12 -22.76 -15.76
CA ILE A 67 -15.91 -22.10 -15.32
C ILE A 67 -14.99 -23.20 -14.79
N ARG A 68 -13.84 -23.41 -15.43
CA ARG A 68 -12.78 -24.24 -14.84
C ARG A 68 -12.24 -23.49 -13.61
N LEU A 69 -12.90 -23.70 -12.48
CA LEU A 69 -12.34 -23.38 -11.20
C LEU A 69 -11.21 -24.39 -11.01
N VAL A 70 -9.99 -24.00 -11.30
CA VAL A 70 -8.86 -24.69 -10.72
C VAL A 70 -9.04 -24.48 -9.23
N ASN A 71 -9.53 -25.54 -8.55
CA ASN A 71 -9.63 -25.58 -7.10
C ASN A 71 -8.21 -25.46 -6.56
N PHE A 72 -7.72 -24.21 -6.46
CA PHE A 72 -6.70 -23.92 -5.50
C PHE A 72 -7.40 -24.11 -4.14
N LYS A 73 -7.36 -25.35 -3.61
CA LYS A 73 -7.57 -25.57 -2.17
C LYS A 73 -6.92 -24.38 -1.49
N ASN A 74 -7.70 -23.66 -0.67
CA ASN A 74 -7.21 -22.54 0.11
C ASN A 74 -5.80 -22.83 0.62
N LYS A 75 -4.78 -22.41 -0.10
CA LYS A 75 -3.40 -22.39 0.38
C LYS A 75 -3.21 -21.18 1.28
N ASN A 76 -4.10 -20.99 2.24
CA ASN A 76 -3.73 -20.41 3.51
C ASN A 76 -3.05 -21.51 4.36
N THR A 77 -2.12 -22.23 3.75
CA THR A 77 -1.19 -23.03 4.52
C THR A 77 -0.28 -22.04 5.21
N TYR A 78 -0.39 -21.98 6.54
CA TYR A 78 0.57 -21.28 7.37
C TYR A 78 1.98 -21.64 6.89
N ASP A 79 2.76 -20.62 6.55
CA ASP A 79 4.14 -20.75 6.13
C ASP A 79 5.02 -20.02 7.14
N LYS A 80 5.82 -20.80 7.87
CA LYS A 80 6.75 -20.27 8.87
C LYS A 80 7.72 -19.26 8.28
N SER A 81 8.23 -19.49 7.06
CA SER A 81 9.14 -18.57 6.38
C SER A 81 8.48 -17.22 6.09
N SER A 82 7.20 -17.21 5.71
CA SER A 82 6.42 -15.97 5.54
C SER A 82 6.22 -15.25 6.88
N LYS A 83 5.95 -16.01 7.96
CA LYS A 83 5.80 -15.45 9.31
C LYS A 83 7.11 -14.81 9.77
N ASP A 84 8.24 -15.49 9.65
CA ASP A 84 9.56 -14.97 10.01
C ASP A 84 9.90 -13.68 9.24
N GLN A 85 9.53 -13.62 7.95
CA GLN A 85 9.71 -12.42 7.15
C GLN A 85 8.84 -11.24 7.63
N ILE A 86 7.60 -11.48 8.04
CA ILE A 86 6.73 -10.45 8.61
C ILE A 86 7.27 -10.00 9.98
N ASP A 87 7.72 -10.93 10.82
CA ASP A 87 8.27 -10.62 12.15
C ASP A 87 9.55 -9.77 12.06
N ASN A 88 10.40 -10.01 11.06
CA ASN A 88 11.58 -9.17 10.79
C ASN A 88 11.23 -7.73 10.36
N MET A 89 10.00 -7.48 9.94
CA MET A 89 9.52 -6.14 9.58
C MET A 89 8.72 -5.48 10.72
N LEU A 90 8.47 -6.19 11.83
CA LEU A 90 7.53 -5.76 12.85
C LEU A 90 8.08 -4.58 13.66
N ILE A 91 7.29 -3.50 13.76
CA ILE A 91 7.49 -2.38 14.67
C ILE A 91 6.58 -2.53 15.89
N TYR A 92 5.31 -2.92 15.66
CA TYR A 92 4.29 -3.06 16.68
C TYR A 92 3.24 -4.09 16.26
N SER A 93 2.69 -4.78 17.24
CA SER A 93 1.57 -5.72 17.08
C SER A 93 0.69 -5.73 18.32
N ASP A 94 -0.63 -5.69 18.08
CA ASP A 94 -1.65 -6.05 19.08
C ASP A 94 -2.72 -6.93 18.39
N ASP A 95 -3.87 -7.14 19.03
CA ASP A 95 -4.96 -7.96 18.51
C ASP A 95 -5.69 -7.33 17.32
N GLU A 96 -5.49 -6.04 17.06
CA GLU A 96 -6.22 -5.26 16.06
C GLU A 96 -5.32 -4.73 14.94
N LEU A 97 -4.04 -4.51 15.21
CA LEU A 97 -3.14 -3.77 14.31
C LEU A 97 -1.75 -4.39 14.25
N LEU A 98 -1.16 -4.43 13.05
CA LEU A 98 0.26 -4.59 12.82
C LEU A 98 0.83 -3.31 12.21
N VAL A 99 1.99 -2.92 12.68
CA VAL A 99 2.80 -1.85 12.08
C VAL A 99 4.11 -2.45 11.60
N LEU A 100 4.36 -2.36 10.30
CA LEU A 100 5.53 -2.96 9.66
C LEU A 100 6.48 -1.89 9.14
N ASN A 101 7.78 -2.13 9.26
CA ASN A 101 8.82 -1.42 8.51
C ASN A 101 9.08 -2.13 7.19
N LYS A 102 8.33 -1.80 6.15
CA LYS A 102 8.46 -2.42 4.84
C LYS A 102 9.84 -2.12 4.23
N PRO A 103 10.62 -3.11 3.83
CA PRO A 103 11.87 -2.87 3.13
C PRO A 103 11.65 -2.31 1.71
N ASN A 104 12.69 -1.70 1.16
CA ASN A 104 12.76 -1.33 -0.25
C ASN A 104 12.71 -2.58 -1.14
N GLY A 105 12.11 -2.49 -2.34
CA GLY A 105 12.14 -3.53 -3.36
C GLY A 105 11.03 -4.58 -3.29
N ILE A 106 10.19 -4.60 -2.22
CA ILE A 106 9.03 -5.47 -2.13
C ILE A 106 7.72 -4.70 -2.33
N ALA A 107 6.84 -5.19 -3.19
CA ALA A 107 5.53 -4.58 -3.43
C ALA A 107 4.58 -4.88 -2.26
N VAL A 108 3.65 -3.96 -1.96
CA VAL A 108 2.62 -4.18 -0.96
C VAL A 108 1.59 -5.20 -1.45
N GLN A 109 1.14 -5.09 -2.68
CA GLN A 109 0.14 -5.97 -3.28
C GLN A 109 0.68 -6.64 -4.54
N GLY A 110 0.15 -7.83 -4.83
CA GLY A 110 0.42 -8.55 -6.07
C GLY A 110 -0.09 -7.81 -7.31
N GLY A 111 0.45 -8.16 -8.46
CA GLY A 111 0.07 -7.67 -9.78
C GLY A 111 0.67 -8.55 -10.86
N THR A 112 0.41 -8.22 -12.12
CA THR A 112 1.02 -8.94 -13.24
C THR A 112 2.53 -8.99 -13.09
N LYS A 113 3.14 -10.19 -13.05
CA LYS A 113 4.58 -10.44 -12.87
C LYS A 113 5.14 -10.21 -11.45
N ILE A 114 4.32 -9.95 -10.42
CA ILE A 114 4.78 -9.82 -9.03
C ILE A 114 4.46 -11.11 -8.28
N LYS A 115 5.48 -11.96 -8.07
CA LYS A 115 5.34 -13.25 -7.36
C LYS A 115 5.35 -13.10 -5.84
N LYS A 116 6.17 -12.17 -5.30
CA LYS A 116 6.34 -11.95 -3.86
C LYS A 116 5.91 -10.54 -3.47
N HIS A 117 4.99 -10.43 -2.51
CA HIS A 117 4.45 -9.16 -2.03
C HIS A 117 3.98 -9.28 -0.57
N ILE A 118 3.89 -8.16 0.13
CA ILE A 118 3.53 -8.13 1.57
C ILE A 118 2.16 -8.78 1.82
N ASP A 119 1.15 -8.49 0.98
CA ASP A 119 -0.19 -9.09 1.13
C ASP A 119 -0.14 -10.63 1.09
N GLY A 120 0.64 -11.21 0.18
CA GLY A 120 0.84 -12.67 0.10
C GLY A 120 1.54 -13.24 1.33
N LEU A 121 2.60 -12.57 1.82
CA LEU A 121 3.28 -12.97 3.06
C LEU A 121 2.32 -12.93 4.25
N LEU A 122 1.55 -11.85 4.40
CA LEU A 122 0.56 -11.71 5.47
C LEU A 122 -0.49 -12.81 5.45
N GLN A 123 -1.06 -13.11 4.27
CA GLN A 123 -2.07 -14.17 4.14
C GLN A 123 -1.52 -15.55 4.55
N SER A 124 -0.24 -15.83 4.31
CA SER A 124 0.41 -17.09 4.70
C SER A 124 0.93 -17.10 6.14
N SER A 125 1.03 -15.94 6.80
CA SER A 125 1.57 -15.82 8.17
C SER A 125 0.53 -16.05 9.27
N PHE A 126 -0.77 -16.06 8.93
CA PHE A 126 -1.87 -16.18 9.89
C PHE A 126 -2.79 -17.35 9.52
N LYS A 127 -3.19 -18.15 10.54
CA LYS A 127 -4.12 -19.29 10.35
C LYS A 127 -5.58 -18.87 10.35
N ASN A 128 -5.98 -18.07 11.35
CA ASN A 128 -7.39 -17.76 11.66
C ASN A 128 -7.72 -16.26 11.51
N ILE A 129 -6.72 -15.43 11.21
CA ILE A 129 -6.88 -14.00 11.04
C ILE A 129 -6.71 -13.67 9.56
N VAL A 130 -7.52 -12.76 9.05
CA VAL A 130 -7.42 -12.24 7.69
C VAL A 130 -6.84 -10.82 7.75
N PRO A 131 -5.50 -10.65 7.62
CA PRO A 131 -4.89 -9.33 7.61
C PRO A 131 -5.40 -8.49 6.45
N ARG A 132 -5.62 -7.20 6.67
CA ARG A 132 -6.22 -6.28 5.71
C ARG A 132 -5.33 -5.06 5.52
N LEU A 133 -4.90 -4.85 4.28
CA LEU A 133 -4.16 -3.65 3.90
C LEU A 133 -5.11 -2.45 3.84
N VAL A 134 -4.78 -1.39 4.56
CA VAL A 134 -5.56 -0.14 4.63
C VAL A 134 -4.95 0.99 3.80
N HIS A 135 -3.67 0.89 3.48
CA HIS A 135 -2.96 1.77 2.55
C HIS A 135 -1.84 1.02 1.83
N ARG A 136 -1.08 1.73 1.02
CA ARG A 136 0.04 1.14 0.28
C ARG A 136 1.22 2.10 0.19
N LEU A 137 2.42 1.51 0.09
CA LEU A 137 3.66 2.15 -0.34
C LEU A 137 4.04 1.63 -1.72
N ASP A 138 4.78 2.41 -2.48
CA ASP A 138 5.39 1.94 -3.74
C ASP A 138 6.37 0.80 -3.47
N LYS A 139 6.66 -0.01 -4.48
CA LYS A 139 7.59 -1.14 -4.36
C LYS A 139 8.92 -0.72 -3.75
N ASP A 140 9.48 0.38 -4.25
CA ASP A 140 10.81 0.85 -3.87
C ASP A 140 10.82 1.85 -2.69
N THR A 141 9.65 2.32 -2.24
CA THR A 141 9.51 3.10 -1.01
C THR A 141 9.54 2.17 0.20
N SER A 142 10.38 2.48 1.18
CA SER A 142 10.46 1.75 2.45
C SER A 142 9.67 2.45 3.58
N GLY A 143 9.54 1.81 4.73
CA GLY A 143 9.00 2.40 5.96
C GLY A 143 7.61 1.92 6.33
N ILE A 144 6.90 2.71 7.11
CA ILE A 144 5.70 2.31 7.83
C ILE A 144 4.57 1.87 6.90
N LEU A 145 4.09 0.66 7.16
CA LEU A 145 2.90 0.08 6.56
C LEU A 145 1.97 -0.42 7.67
N LEU A 146 0.76 0.15 7.75
CA LEU A 146 -0.29 -0.30 8.68
C LEU A 146 -1.08 -1.45 8.07
N VAL A 147 -1.35 -2.47 8.88
CA VAL A 147 -2.16 -3.63 8.51
C VAL A 147 -3.19 -3.88 9.61
N ALA A 148 -4.46 -3.85 9.27
CA ALA A 148 -5.53 -4.18 10.22
C ALA A 148 -5.71 -5.69 10.32
N LEU A 149 -5.91 -6.23 11.52
CA LEU A 149 -6.12 -7.65 11.79
C LEU A 149 -7.60 -8.03 11.82
N ASN A 150 -8.48 -7.06 11.96
CA ASN A 150 -9.92 -7.26 11.87
C ASN A 150 -10.58 -6.23 10.93
N ARG A 151 -11.86 -6.47 10.63
CA ARG A 151 -12.61 -5.62 9.70
C ARG A 151 -12.91 -4.24 10.27
N LYS A 152 -13.28 -4.15 11.55
CA LYS A 152 -13.64 -2.89 12.22
C LYS A 152 -12.49 -1.88 12.11
N ILE A 153 -11.27 -2.33 12.43
CA ILE A 153 -10.05 -1.50 12.31
C ILE A 153 -9.72 -1.19 10.84
N ALA A 154 -9.90 -2.16 9.93
CA ALA A 154 -9.66 -1.91 8.51
C ALA A 154 -10.57 -0.82 7.93
N ASP A 155 -11.85 -0.84 8.27
CA ASP A 155 -12.83 0.14 7.83
C ASP A 155 -12.53 1.52 8.44
N TYR A 156 -12.22 1.57 9.74
CA TYR A 156 -11.83 2.80 10.43
C TYR A 156 -10.56 3.44 9.85
N LEU A 157 -9.48 2.68 9.70
CA LEU A 157 -8.24 3.20 9.15
C LEU A 157 -8.39 3.61 7.68
N SER A 158 -9.12 2.82 6.88
CA SER A 158 -9.42 3.18 5.49
C SER A 158 -10.22 4.49 5.39
N TYR A 159 -11.18 4.69 6.29
CA TYR A 159 -11.89 5.96 6.42
C TYR A 159 -10.94 7.09 6.81
N SER A 160 -10.11 6.88 7.84
CA SER A 160 -9.17 7.88 8.35
C SER A 160 -8.13 8.31 7.29
N PHE A 161 -7.64 7.37 6.46
CA PHE A 161 -6.79 7.70 5.30
C PHE A 161 -7.53 8.55 4.26
N ARG A 162 -8.79 8.22 3.95
CA ARG A 162 -9.60 8.95 2.97
C ARG A 162 -9.92 10.35 3.44
N GLU A 163 -10.26 10.52 4.72
CA GLU A 163 -10.56 11.80 5.36
C GLU A 163 -9.32 12.59 5.79
N LYS A 164 -8.10 12.11 5.44
CA LYS A 164 -6.84 12.78 5.74
C LYS A 164 -6.58 13.00 7.26
N LYS A 165 -7.10 12.10 8.09
CA LYS A 165 -6.97 12.12 9.56
C LYS A 165 -5.71 11.39 10.05
N ILE A 166 -4.84 10.98 9.15
CA ILE A 166 -3.59 10.26 9.44
C ILE A 166 -2.42 11.09 8.92
N ASP A 167 -1.60 11.57 9.81
CA ASP A 167 -0.38 12.27 9.49
C ASP A 167 0.75 11.29 9.15
N LYS A 168 1.44 11.55 8.05
CA LYS A 168 2.53 10.71 7.53
C LYS A 168 3.70 11.59 7.17
N TYR A 169 4.86 11.26 7.68
CA TYR A 169 6.08 11.99 7.36
C TYR A 169 7.06 11.07 6.64
N TYR A 170 7.56 11.55 5.54
CA TYR A 170 8.51 10.85 4.70
C TYR A 170 9.84 11.58 4.72
N TRP A 171 10.90 10.83 4.91
CA TRP A 171 12.25 11.33 4.76
C TRP A 171 12.80 10.95 3.40
N ALA A 172 13.49 11.89 2.75
CA ALA A 172 14.09 11.66 1.45
C ALA A 172 15.42 12.39 1.32
N ILE A 173 16.33 11.79 0.52
CA ILE A 173 17.45 12.53 -0.04
C ILE A 173 17.07 12.88 -1.48
N THR A 174 17.17 14.16 -1.85
CA THR A 174 16.87 14.65 -3.19
C THR A 174 18.11 15.24 -3.86
N CYS A 175 18.13 15.23 -5.20
CA CYS A 175 19.24 15.69 -6.01
C CYS A 175 18.94 17.07 -6.61
N GLY A 176 19.88 18.00 -6.51
CA GLY A 176 19.79 19.33 -7.11
C GLY A 176 19.94 20.45 -6.09
N ASN A 177 20.14 21.66 -6.60
CA ASN A 177 20.19 22.87 -5.77
C ASN A 177 18.75 23.33 -5.47
N PHE A 178 18.46 23.57 -4.19
CA PHE A 178 17.14 23.98 -3.75
C PHE A 178 17.22 24.96 -2.59
N ASN A 179 16.67 26.15 -2.75
CA ASN A 179 16.85 27.24 -1.78
C ASN A 179 15.67 27.44 -0.82
N LYS A 180 14.46 26.97 -1.19
CA LYS A 180 13.28 27.15 -0.33
C LYS A 180 13.34 26.24 0.89
N LYS A 181 13.18 26.79 2.10
CA LYS A 181 13.21 26.02 3.35
C LYS A 181 11.96 25.18 3.58
N ARG A 182 10.78 25.71 3.29
CA ARG A 182 9.49 25.01 3.44
C ARG A 182 8.50 25.49 2.38
N GLY A 183 7.47 24.73 2.15
CA GLY A 183 6.39 25.11 1.26
C GLY A 183 5.40 23.99 1.00
N MET A 184 4.51 24.25 0.07
CA MET A 184 3.46 23.34 -0.36
C MET A 184 3.55 23.14 -1.87
N ILE A 185 3.35 21.90 -2.30
CA ILE A 185 3.29 21.53 -3.71
C ILE A 185 1.84 21.16 -4.00
N ASP A 186 1.14 22.04 -4.71
CA ASP A 186 -0.22 21.82 -5.24
C ASP A 186 -0.11 21.60 -6.75
N LYS A 187 0.14 20.36 -7.14
CA LYS A 187 0.29 19.95 -8.55
C LYS A 187 -0.55 18.74 -8.82
N LYS A 188 -1.45 18.85 -9.81
CA LYS A 188 -2.30 17.74 -10.23
C LYS A 188 -1.48 16.59 -10.83
N ILE A 189 -1.84 15.37 -10.50
CA ILE A 189 -1.20 14.15 -11.01
C ILE A 189 -2.12 13.47 -12.01
N LYS A 190 -1.60 13.17 -13.20
CA LYS A 190 -2.35 12.50 -14.28
C LYS A 190 -2.81 11.11 -13.83
N LYS A 191 -4.07 10.78 -14.07
CA LYS A 191 -4.58 9.43 -13.85
C LYS A 191 -3.98 8.49 -14.90
N LYS A 192 -3.64 7.27 -14.47
CA LYS A 192 -3.14 6.25 -15.39
C LYS A 192 -4.23 5.91 -16.43
N ASN A 193 -3.85 5.85 -17.70
CA ASN A 193 -4.72 5.54 -18.83
C ASN A 193 -5.98 6.44 -18.92
N SER A 194 -5.84 7.73 -18.61
CA SER A 194 -6.93 8.71 -18.65
C SER A 194 -6.40 10.10 -18.98
N TYR A 195 -7.23 10.95 -19.56
CA TYR A 195 -6.94 12.38 -19.75
C TYR A 195 -7.24 13.22 -18.50
N SER A 196 -7.81 12.65 -17.44
CA SER A 196 -8.14 13.35 -16.20
C SER A 196 -6.99 13.35 -15.20
N TYR A 197 -7.09 14.24 -14.22
CA TYR A 197 -6.09 14.46 -13.19
C TYR A 197 -6.69 14.28 -11.80
N TYR A 198 -5.84 13.91 -10.84
CA TYR A 198 -6.14 13.96 -9.42
C TYR A 198 -5.53 15.21 -8.81
N ASN A 199 -6.27 15.90 -7.94
CA ASN A 199 -5.66 16.87 -7.05
C ASN A 199 -4.67 16.17 -6.13
N ALA A 200 -3.48 16.75 -6.00
CA ALA A 200 -2.42 16.21 -5.17
C ALA A 200 -1.73 17.35 -4.43
N LEU A 201 -1.59 17.19 -3.12
CA LEU A 201 -1.08 18.20 -2.21
C LEU A 201 -0.02 17.59 -1.29
N THR A 202 1.17 18.20 -1.22
CA THR A 202 2.27 17.75 -0.37
C THR A 202 2.94 18.94 0.28
N GLU A 203 3.01 18.95 1.60
CA GLU A 203 3.88 19.89 2.33
C GLU A 203 5.30 19.35 2.36
N TYR A 204 6.28 20.25 2.37
CA TYR A 204 7.68 19.87 2.48
C TYR A 204 8.47 20.83 3.37
N ILE A 205 9.51 20.28 3.99
CA ILE A 205 10.56 21.01 4.69
C ILE A 205 11.90 20.53 4.12
N LYS A 206 12.73 21.47 3.65
CA LYS A 206 14.15 21.21 3.44
C LYS A 206 14.85 21.34 4.78
N TYR A 207 15.20 20.20 5.37
CA TYR A 207 15.81 20.17 6.70
C TYR A 207 17.29 20.56 6.64
N LYS A 208 18.03 20.03 5.65
CA LYS A 208 19.47 20.28 5.51
C LYS A 208 19.86 20.26 4.03
N ASN A 209 20.72 21.20 3.62
CA ASN A 209 21.50 21.08 2.39
C ASN A 209 22.74 20.25 2.71
N ILE A 210 22.98 19.18 1.97
CA ILE A 210 24.06 18.22 2.27
C ILE A 210 25.38 18.68 1.65
N ASN A 211 25.37 19.09 0.36
CA ASN A 211 26.59 19.48 -0.36
C ASN A 211 26.29 20.20 -1.70
N ASN A 212 25.47 21.22 -1.72
CA ASN A 212 25.00 21.94 -2.93
C ASN A 212 24.38 21.08 -4.04
N LYS A 213 24.49 19.74 -3.92
CA LYS A 213 23.96 18.75 -4.88
C LYS A 213 22.87 17.87 -4.30
N LEU A 214 22.83 17.73 -2.98
CA LEU A 214 21.87 16.87 -2.28
C LEU A 214 21.18 17.63 -1.15
N ASN A 215 19.92 17.29 -0.89
CA ASN A 215 19.15 17.84 0.21
C ASN A 215 18.50 16.72 1.03
N PHE A 216 18.48 16.89 2.35
CA PHE A 216 17.59 16.15 3.22
C PHE A 216 16.25 16.85 3.25
N MET A 217 15.21 16.15 2.77
CA MET A 217 13.84 16.65 2.68
C MET A 217 12.90 15.83 3.56
N ILE A 218 11.94 16.52 4.16
CA ILE A 218 10.82 15.93 4.87
C ILE A 218 9.57 16.31 4.10
N TYR A 219 8.76 15.30 3.77
CA TYR A 219 7.49 15.46 3.07
C TYR A 219 6.33 15.01 3.94
N LYS A 220 5.27 15.83 4.00
CA LYS A 220 3.96 15.47 4.57
C LYS A 220 2.93 15.45 3.44
N PRO A 221 2.63 14.28 2.84
CA PRO A 221 1.60 14.19 1.80
C PRO A 221 0.20 14.28 2.43
N ILE A 222 -0.54 15.34 2.10
CA ILE A 222 -1.94 15.53 2.50
C ILE A 222 -2.87 14.61 1.71
N THR A 223 -2.54 14.38 0.44
CA THR A 223 -3.20 13.38 -0.41
C THR A 223 -2.27 12.18 -0.62
N GLY A 224 -2.80 11.03 -1.08
CA GLY A 224 -2.02 9.80 -1.29
C GLY A 224 -2.14 9.27 -2.72
N ARG A 225 -1.70 10.04 -3.73
CA ARG A 225 -1.74 9.59 -5.14
C ARG A 225 -0.53 8.73 -5.45
N ASN A 226 -0.68 7.87 -6.47
CA ASN A 226 0.40 6.98 -6.90
C ASN A 226 1.66 7.77 -7.26
N HIS A 227 2.80 7.43 -6.67
CA HIS A 227 4.11 8.09 -6.82
C HIS A 227 4.09 9.60 -6.47
N GLN A 228 3.15 10.09 -5.66
CA GLN A 228 2.92 11.52 -5.44
C GLN A 228 4.19 12.28 -5.05
N ILE A 229 4.88 11.88 -3.97
CA ILE A 229 6.09 12.57 -3.48
C ILE A 229 7.18 12.56 -4.56
N ARG A 230 7.35 11.46 -5.28
CA ARG A 230 8.35 11.30 -6.35
C ARG A 230 8.10 12.26 -7.51
N ILE A 231 6.83 12.39 -7.94
CA ILE A 231 6.43 13.33 -8.99
C ILE A 231 6.60 14.76 -8.50
N HIS A 232 6.15 15.07 -7.30
CA HIS A 232 6.25 16.40 -6.71
C HIS A 232 7.71 16.85 -6.52
N SER A 233 8.60 15.95 -6.08
CA SER A 233 10.05 16.27 -5.99
C SER A 233 10.64 16.59 -7.36
N LYS A 234 10.26 15.84 -8.40
CA LYS A 234 10.68 16.12 -9.77
C LYS A 234 10.19 17.50 -10.23
N GLU A 235 8.92 17.85 -9.96
CA GLU A 235 8.33 19.16 -10.30
C GLU A 235 9.03 20.35 -9.59
N LEU A 236 9.60 20.12 -8.42
CA LEU A 236 10.45 21.09 -7.73
C LEU A 236 11.86 21.21 -8.33
N GLY A 237 12.22 20.39 -9.34
CA GLY A 237 13.57 20.33 -9.88
C GLY A 237 14.57 19.56 -9.01
N ILE A 238 14.10 18.89 -7.97
CA ILE A 238 14.91 18.11 -7.01
C ILE A 238 14.44 16.66 -6.91
N PRO A 239 14.57 15.84 -7.97
CA PRO A 239 14.14 14.45 -7.93
C PRO A 239 14.80 13.69 -6.79
N ILE A 240 14.12 12.64 -6.30
CA ILE A 240 14.62 11.81 -5.21
C ILE A 240 15.83 11.00 -5.70
N LEU A 241 16.86 10.90 -4.87
CA LEU A 241 18.06 10.11 -5.13
C LEU A 241 17.69 8.64 -5.35
N GLY A 242 18.18 8.04 -6.43
CA GLY A 242 17.89 6.67 -6.82
C GLY A 242 16.50 6.44 -7.42
N ASP A 243 15.77 7.51 -7.77
CA ASP A 243 14.49 7.35 -8.48
C ASP A 243 14.72 7.04 -9.96
N LYS A 244 14.61 5.76 -10.33
CA LYS A 244 14.80 5.28 -11.72
C LYS A 244 13.73 5.76 -12.70
N ARG A 245 12.60 6.25 -12.21
CA ARG A 245 11.47 6.66 -13.06
C ARG A 245 11.37 8.18 -13.24
N TYR A 246 11.63 8.91 -12.19
CA TYR A 246 11.45 10.37 -12.16
C TYR A 246 12.75 11.13 -11.91
N GLY A 247 13.81 10.41 -11.56
CA GLY A 247 15.13 10.97 -11.28
C GLY A 247 15.98 11.20 -12.53
N ASN A 248 17.14 11.76 -12.32
CA ASN A 248 18.17 11.95 -13.33
C ASN A 248 19.02 10.67 -13.44
N ASN A 249 19.55 10.38 -14.62
CA ASN A 249 20.36 9.20 -14.89
C ASN A 249 21.69 9.15 -14.10
N THR A 250 22.07 10.22 -13.43
CA THR A 250 23.35 10.37 -12.72
C THR A 250 23.54 9.38 -11.54
N PHE A 251 22.45 8.87 -10.98
CA PHE A 251 22.47 8.00 -9.78
C PHE A 251 21.65 6.71 -10.00
N LYS A 252 21.81 6.08 -11.16
CA LYS A 252 21.03 4.88 -11.56
C LYS A 252 21.22 3.67 -10.65
N ASP A 253 22.40 3.54 -10.04
CA ASP A 253 22.75 2.39 -9.20
C ASP A 253 22.29 2.52 -7.75
N GLU A 254 21.90 3.73 -7.35
CA GLU A 254 21.35 3.97 -6.02
C GLU A 254 19.94 3.39 -5.90
N LYS A 255 19.60 2.88 -4.71
CA LYS A 255 18.23 2.56 -4.36
C LYS A 255 17.46 3.84 -4.08
N LEU A 256 16.12 3.80 -4.19
CA LEU A 256 15.27 4.96 -3.93
C LEU A 256 15.40 5.43 -2.47
N HIS A 257 15.81 6.67 -2.27
CA HIS A 257 15.97 7.31 -0.95
C HIS A 257 14.67 8.01 -0.52
N LEU A 258 13.60 7.23 -0.42
CA LEU A 258 12.28 7.66 0.07
C LEU A 258 11.78 6.67 1.12
N HIS A 259 11.53 7.16 2.32
CA HIS A 259 11.19 6.35 3.47
C HIS A 259 10.01 6.94 4.24
N SER A 260 8.95 6.17 4.45
CA SER A 260 7.83 6.52 5.33
C SER A 260 8.31 6.42 6.78
N ARG A 261 8.85 7.55 7.31
CA ARG A 261 9.58 7.59 8.58
C ARG A 261 8.66 7.49 9.77
N SER A 262 7.59 8.27 9.81
CA SER A 262 6.66 8.26 10.93
C SER A 262 5.21 8.40 10.48
N ILE A 263 4.33 7.90 11.33
CA ILE A 263 2.89 7.96 11.17
C ILE A 263 2.21 8.27 12.50
N GLU A 264 1.21 9.14 12.47
CA GLU A 264 0.42 9.52 13.62
C GLU A 264 -1.07 9.47 13.29
N PHE A 265 -1.86 8.88 14.18
CA PHE A 265 -3.31 8.80 14.06
C PHE A 265 -3.98 8.51 15.40
N TYR A 266 -5.30 8.67 15.47
CA TYR A 266 -6.09 8.22 16.62
C TYR A 266 -6.63 6.82 16.37
N HIS A 267 -6.49 5.94 17.35
CA HIS A 267 -7.15 4.64 17.37
C HIS A 267 -8.66 4.80 17.68
N PRO A 268 -9.55 3.87 17.28
CA PRO A 268 -10.99 3.98 17.60
C PRO A 268 -11.34 4.15 19.08
N ASN A 269 -10.47 3.72 19.98
CA ASN A 269 -10.63 3.92 21.42
C ASN A 269 -10.18 5.31 21.92
N GLY A 270 -9.84 6.23 21.02
CA GLY A 270 -9.40 7.59 21.34
C GLY A 270 -7.90 7.74 21.63
N LYS A 271 -7.14 6.63 21.74
CA LYS A 271 -5.70 6.70 22.02
C LYS A 271 -4.96 7.26 20.81
N LYS A 272 -4.10 8.24 21.04
CA LYS A 272 -3.16 8.73 20.03
C LYS A 272 -2.05 7.70 19.82
N MET A 273 -1.87 7.27 18.58
CA MET A 273 -0.84 6.31 18.17
C MET A 273 0.21 7.03 17.35
N TYR A 274 1.47 6.81 17.67
CA TYR A 274 2.62 7.32 16.94
C TYR A 274 3.65 6.21 16.76
N PHE A 275 4.15 6.05 15.54
CA PHE A 275 5.15 5.05 15.22
C PHE A 275 6.25 5.64 14.34
N GLU A 276 7.46 5.16 14.56
CA GLU A 276 8.61 5.44 13.72
C GLU A 276 9.25 4.17 13.16
N ALA A 277 9.70 4.23 11.91
CA ALA A 277 10.45 3.17 11.27
C ALA A 277 11.94 3.50 11.20
N LYS A 278 12.80 2.54 11.54
CA LYS A 278 14.25 2.64 11.32
C LYS A 278 14.54 2.78 9.82
N LEU A 279 15.53 3.59 9.48
CA LEU A 279 15.96 3.76 8.10
C LEU A 279 16.45 2.43 7.49
N PRO A 280 16.22 2.19 6.19
CA PRO A 280 16.79 1.04 5.51
C PRO A 280 18.32 1.21 5.35
N PRO A 281 19.10 0.12 5.24
CA PRO A 281 20.58 0.17 5.25
C PRO A 281 21.19 1.18 4.27
N HIS A 282 20.67 1.28 3.04
CA HIS A 282 21.20 2.21 2.04
C HIS A 282 20.97 3.69 2.40
N MET A 283 19.87 4.02 3.13
CA MET A 283 19.66 5.37 3.65
C MET A 283 20.48 5.61 4.91
N GLU A 284 20.56 4.62 5.80
CA GLU A 284 21.36 4.67 7.02
C GLU A 284 22.84 4.97 6.72
N GLU A 285 23.41 4.36 5.67
CA GLU A 285 24.76 4.65 5.20
C GLU A 285 24.94 6.15 4.85
N LYS A 286 24.00 6.72 4.09
CA LYS A 286 24.04 8.16 3.75
C LYS A 286 23.83 9.04 5.00
N TRP A 287 22.96 8.63 5.92
CA TRP A 287 22.74 9.34 7.19
C TRP A 287 24.04 9.45 8.00
N LYS A 288 24.76 8.35 8.17
CA LYS A 288 26.06 8.32 8.85
C LYS A 288 27.10 9.15 8.09
N LYS A 289 27.25 8.92 6.78
CA LYS A 289 28.21 9.63 5.94
C LYS A 289 28.08 11.15 6.01
N TYR A 290 26.86 11.65 5.99
CA TYR A 290 26.57 13.09 5.96
C TYR A 290 26.20 13.67 7.33
N LYS A 291 26.32 12.89 8.40
CA LYS A 291 25.99 13.27 9.79
C LYS A 291 24.61 13.94 9.86
N LEU A 292 23.60 13.26 9.30
CA LEU A 292 22.22 13.72 9.33
C LEU A 292 21.57 13.36 10.67
N PRO A 293 20.66 14.21 11.20
CA PRO A 293 20.01 13.92 12.47
C PRO A 293 18.98 12.81 12.35
N TYR A 294 18.80 12.06 13.43
CA TYR A 294 17.73 11.07 13.57
C TYR A 294 16.51 11.63 14.31
N ASP A 295 16.72 12.66 15.11
CA ASP A 295 15.66 13.38 15.80
C ASP A 295 15.38 14.69 15.08
N VAL A 296 14.16 14.84 14.60
CA VAL A 296 13.71 16.00 13.84
C VAL A 296 12.41 16.47 14.47
N ASN A 297 12.45 17.64 15.11
CA ASN A 297 11.25 18.34 15.56
C ASN A 297 10.54 18.94 14.32
N LEU A 298 9.30 18.51 14.06
CA LEU A 298 8.47 18.89 12.91
C LEU A 298 7.47 19.98 13.28
#